data_b9c32b6452e97b94d83f9ce0884d09ae
#
_entry.id   b9c32b6452e97b94d83f9ce0884d09ae
#
_cell.length_a   1.000
_cell.length_b   1.000
_cell.length_c   1.000
_cell.angle_alpha   90.00
_cell.angle_beta   90.00
_cell.angle_gamma   90.00
#
_symmetry.space_group_name_H-M   'P 1'
#
loop_
_entity.id
_entity.type
_entity.pdbx_description
1 polymer ?
#
loop_
_entity_poly.entity_id
_entity_poly.type
_entity_poly.pdbx_seq_one_letter_code
_entity_poly.pdbx_strand_id
1 'polypeptide(L)'
;MKQGRPIGFGEADLELEQQYGKMTRQRNDNNGTEFEAWRRKQQHLSSGLGYLATDVDFIWRNYKTKQFMFVEEKCKMSTMTGPQYETFKMVDEQMKSHPDYMGFHLLQFENTSPEDGKIYWNKKHISLDRLNQILTFENINRLGYFRALKPKFVW
;
A
#
# COMPACT_ATOMS: atom_id res chain seq x y z
N MET A 1 -8.96 25.31 -32.51
CA MET A 1 -8.16 24.23 -31.92
C MET A 1 -8.97 23.62 -30.79
N LYS A 2 -9.38 22.36 -30.94
CA LYS A 2 -10.04 21.64 -29.87
C LYS A 2 -8.93 21.16 -28.90
N GLN A 3 -8.96 21.72 -27.70
CA GLN A 3 -8.10 21.20 -26.60
C GLN A 3 -8.51 19.75 -26.34
N GLY A 4 -7.57 18.84 -26.47
CA GLY A 4 -7.76 17.44 -26.16
C GLY A 4 -8.17 17.25 -24.71
N ARG A 5 -9.24 16.50 -24.48
CA ARG A 5 -9.65 16.07 -23.12
C ARG A 5 -8.53 15.22 -22.51
N PRO A 6 -8.26 15.34 -21.21
CA PRO A 6 -7.29 14.46 -20.56
C PRO A 6 -7.74 13.01 -20.69
N ILE A 7 -6.81 12.17 -21.10
CA ILE A 7 -6.98 10.71 -21.20
C ILE A 7 -7.24 10.19 -19.77
N GLY A 8 -8.44 9.70 -19.48
CA GLY A 8 -8.67 9.06 -18.19
C GLY A 8 -10.11 8.90 -17.71
N PHE A 9 -11.08 9.57 -18.31
CA PHE A 9 -12.49 9.38 -17.94
C PHE A 9 -13.32 9.05 -19.17
N GLY A 10 -13.88 7.85 -19.22
CA GLY A 10 -14.82 7.45 -20.26
C GLY A 10 -16.16 8.21 -20.13
N GLU A 11 -16.93 8.27 -21.21
CA GLU A 11 -18.27 8.90 -21.19
C GLU A 11 -19.19 8.25 -20.13
N ALA A 12 -19.02 6.95 -19.88
CA ALA A 12 -19.75 6.22 -18.83
C ALA A 12 -19.46 6.75 -17.41
N ASP A 13 -18.24 7.21 -17.14
CA ASP A 13 -17.87 7.78 -15.83
C ASP A 13 -18.51 9.16 -15.63
N LEU A 14 -18.63 9.93 -16.71
CA LEU A 14 -19.30 11.24 -16.69
C LEU A 14 -20.81 11.11 -16.51
N GLU A 15 -21.44 10.09 -17.11
CA GLU A 15 -22.86 9.80 -16.94
C GLU A 15 -23.17 9.34 -15.52
N LEU A 16 -22.31 8.53 -14.92
CA LEU A 16 -22.42 8.12 -13.51
C LEU A 16 -22.27 9.31 -12.55
N GLU A 17 -21.33 10.22 -12.80
CA GLU A 17 -21.20 11.45 -12.01
C GLU A 17 -22.43 12.37 -12.13
N GLN A 18 -23.06 12.46 -13.31
CA GLN A 18 -24.28 13.23 -13.49
C GLN A 18 -25.50 12.60 -12.81
N GLN A 19 -25.57 11.27 -12.77
CA GLN A 19 -26.70 10.54 -12.21
C GLN A 19 -26.63 10.46 -10.67
N TYR A 20 -25.44 10.37 -10.08
CA TYR A 20 -25.24 10.16 -8.65
C TYR A 20 -24.62 11.36 -7.91
N GLY A 21 -24.35 12.47 -8.60
CA GLY A 21 -23.63 13.62 -8.07
C GLY A 21 -22.15 13.32 -7.84
N LYS A 22 -21.34 14.34 -7.59
CA LYS A 22 -19.97 14.15 -7.12
C LYS A 22 -20.03 13.39 -5.79
N MET A 23 -19.71 12.11 -5.83
CA MET A 23 -19.43 11.36 -4.60
C MET A 23 -18.16 11.93 -4.01
N THR A 24 -18.29 12.99 -3.22
CA THR A 24 -17.24 13.40 -2.30
C THR A 24 -17.04 12.22 -1.35
N ARG A 25 -15.89 11.56 -1.44
CA ARG A 25 -15.46 10.60 -0.43
C ARG A 25 -15.40 11.34 0.91
N GLN A 26 -16.49 11.32 1.66
CA GLN A 26 -16.42 11.67 3.07
C GLN A 26 -15.63 10.57 3.75
N ARG A 27 -14.36 10.85 4.02
CA ARG A 27 -13.62 10.09 5.02
C ARG A 27 -14.27 10.41 6.36
N ASN A 28 -15.09 9.49 6.85
CA ASN A 28 -15.42 9.49 8.25
C ASN A 28 -14.14 9.30 9.06
N ASP A 29 -14.06 9.91 10.22
CA ASP A 29 -12.92 9.78 11.17
C ASP A 29 -12.61 8.33 11.57
N ASN A 30 -13.44 7.38 11.14
CA ASN A 30 -13.25 5.93 11.28
C ASN A 30 -12.60 5.26 10.06
N ASN A 31 -12.02 6.00 9.14
CA ASN A 31 -11.19 5.51 8.02
C ASN A 31 -11.85 4.50 7.07
N GLY A 32 -13.17 4.41 7.02
CA GLY A 32 -13.87 3.48 6.14
C GLY A 32 -14.67 4.18 5.03
N THR A 33 -14.79 3.51 3.88
CA THR A 33 -15.75 3.88 2.84
C THR A 33 -17.16 3.39 3.21
N GLU A 34 -18.20 3.91 2.55
CA GLU A 34 -19.57 3.40 2.71
C GLU A 34 -19.68 1.92 2.37
N PHE A 35 -18.96 1.47 1.35
CA PHE A 35 -18.86 0.06 0.99
C PHE A 35 -18.25 -0.78 2.12
N GLU A 36 -17.18 -0.29 2.73
CA GLU A 36 -16.56 -0.99 3.85
C GLU A 36 -17.49 -1.08 5.07
N ALA A 37 -18.20 0.01 5.37
CA ALA A 37 -19.21 0.01 6.42
C ALA A 37 -20.36 -0.97 6.12
N TRP A 38 -20.82 -1.02 4.88
CA TRP A 38 -21.81 -1.98 4.43
C TRP A 38 -21.30 -3.42 4.55
N ARG A 39 -20.08 -3.69 4.07
CA ARG A 39 -19.45 -5.01 4.10
C ARG A 39 -19.32 -5.55 5.54
N ARG A 40 -18.93 -4.72 6.48
CA ARG A 40 -18.79 -5.11 7.90
C ARG A 40 -20.10 -5.58 8.53
N LYS A 41 -21.23 -5.14 8.02
CA LYS A 41 -22.57 -5.57 8.48
C LYS A 41 -23.02 -6.92 7.92
N GLN A 42 -22.29 -7.46 6.92
CA GLN A 42 -22.64 -8.69 6.25
C GLN A 42 -22.01 -9.88 6.97
N GLN A 43 -22.81 -10.63 7.72
CA GLN A 43 -22.31 -11.79 8.49
C GLN A 43 -21.66 -12.85 7.61
N HIS A 44 -22.18 -13.07 6.39
CA HIS A 44 -21.65 -14.03 5.42
C HIS A 44 -20.30 -13.61 4.80
N LEU A 45 -19.84 -12.40 5.05
CA LEU A 45 -18.54 -11.86 4.63
C LEU A 45 -17.59 -11.60 5.82
N SER A 46 -17.85 -12.25 6.95
CA SER A 46 -17.06 -12.05 8.17
C SER A 46 -15.67 -12.69 8.09
N SER A 47 -14.74 -12.15 8.84
CA SER A 47 -13.40 -12.70 8.98
C SER A 47 -13.37 -14.08 9.62
N GLY A 48 -14.38 -14.42 10.43
CA GLY A 48 -14.54 -15.77 10.98
C GLY A 48 -14.80 -16.84 9.91
N LEU A 49 -15.30 -16.43 8.74
CA LEU A 49 -15.47 -17.28 7.56
C LEU A 49 -14.29 -17.19 6.58
N GLY A 50 -13.23 -16.49 6.94
CA GLY A 50 -12.01 -16.40 6.14
C GLY A 50 -11.93 -15.18 5.20
N TYR A 51 -12.90 -14.28 5.23
CA TYR A 51 -12.88 -13.11 4.36
C TYR A 51 -12.05 -11.96 4.97
N LEU A 52 -11.08 -11.47 4.20
CA LEU A 52 -10.29 -10.30 4.51
C LEU A 52 -10.38 -9.32 3.34
N ALA A 53 -10.73 -8.08 3.65
CA ALA A 53 -10.51 -6.97 2.73
C ALA A 53 -9.48 -6.05 3.36
N THR A 54 -8.36 -5.88 2.69
CA THR A 54 -7.28 -4.99 3.09
C THR A 54 -6.78 -4.24 1.86
N ASP A 55 -6.24 -3.08 2.09
CA ASP A 55 -5.55 -2.27 1.10
C ASP A 55 -4.07 -2.22 1.46
N VAL A 56 -3.24 -1.97 0.49
CA VAL A 56 -1.87 -1.54 0.69
C VAL A 56 -1.84 -0.02 0.65
N ASP A 57 -1.10 0.61 1.56
CA ASP A 57 -1.12 2.06 1.67
C ASP A 57 -0.59 2.74 0.42
N PHE A 58 0.48 2.22 -0.18
CA PHE A 58 1.06 2.80 -1.39
C PHE A 58 1.48 1.74 -2.39
N ILE A 59 1.12 1.97 -3.66
CA ILE A 59 1.83 1.45 -4.81
C ILE A 59 2.74 2.58 -5.27
N TRP A 60 4.01 2.53 -4.86
CA TRP A 60 4.99 3.55 -5.17
C TRP A 60 5.65 3.27 -6.51
N ARG A 61 5.52 4.18 -7.47
CA ARG A 61 5.96 3.95 -8.84
C ARG A 61 6.64 5.17 -9.44
N ASN A 62 7.73 4.94 -10.15
CA ASN A 62 8.25 5.89 -11.12
C ASN A 62 7.78 5.49 -12.53
N TYR A 63 6.84 6.20 -13.11
CA TYR A 63 6.27 5.84 -14.42
C TYR A 63 7.23 6.07 -15.59
N LYS A 64 8.34 6.81 -15.41
CA LYS A 64 9.38 7.01 -16.43
C LYS A 64 10.33 5.84 -16.50
N THR A 65 10.81 5.35 -15.36
CA THR A 65 11.68 4.17 -15.25
C THR A 65 10.91 2.87 -15.17
N LYS A 66 9.59 2.94 -14.91
CA LYS A 66 8.64 1.85 -14.71
C LYS A 66 8.84 1.04 -13.43
N GLN A 67 9.84 1.33 -12.64
CA GLN A 67 10.04 0.70 -11.33
C GLN A 67 8.86 0.96 -10.40
N PHE A 68 8.48 -0.05 -9.63
CA PHE A 68 7.44 0.07 -8.62
C PHE A 68 7.68 -0.86 -7.43
N MET A 69 7.11 -0.49 -6.30
CA MET A 69 7.12 -1.28 -5.09
C MET A 69 5.81 -1.09 -4.33
N PHE A 70 5.48 -2.02 -3.46
CA PHE A 70 4.40 -1.85 -2.49
C PHE A 70 5.00 -1.40 -1.16
N VAL A 71 4.34 -0.44 -0.52
CA VAL A 71 4.74 0.08 0.78
C VAL A 71 3.54 0.09 1.71
N GLU A 72 3.67 -0.59 2.83
CA GLU A 72 2.73 -0.51 3.95
C GLU A 72 3.31 0.41 5.01
N GLU A 73 2.56 1.43 5.41
CA GLU A 73 2.94 2.41 6.42
C GLU A 73 2.34 2.04 7.78
N LYS A 74 3.12 2.16 8.82
CA LYS A 74 2.66 2.01 10.19
C LYS A 74 3.22 3.12 11.07
N CYS A 75 2.32 3.80 11.78
CA CYS A 75 2.68 4.84 12.74
C CYS A 75 2.81 4.27 14.15
N LYS A 76 3.52 5.00 15.03
CA LYS A 76 3.69 4.65 16.44
C LYS A 76 4.22 3.23 16.65
N MET A 77 5.10 2.81 15.77
CA MET A 77 5.72 1.47 15.77
C MET A 77 4.71 0.31 15.71
N SER A 78 3.48 0.54 15.26
CA SER A 78 2.54 -0.55 15.00
C SER A 78 3.04 -1.45 13.85
N THR A 79 2.50 -2.65 13.75
CA THR A 79 2.91 -3.63 12.74
C THR A 79 1.70 -4.23 12.04
N MET A 80 1.95 -5.01 11.00
CA MET A 80 0.89 -5.73 10.29
C MET A 80 0.23 -6.77 11.19
N THR A 81 -1.08 -6.94 11.04
CA THR A 81 -1.80 -8.08 11.63
C THR A 81 -1.40 -9.38 10.93
N GLY A 82 -1.67 -10.53 11.56
CA GLY A 82 -1.40 -11.82 10.94
C GLY A 82 -2.04 -11.98 9.55
N PRO A 83 -3.35 -11.71 9.39
CA PRO A 83 -4.02 -11.79 8.09
C PRO A 83 -3.48 -10.80 7.04
N GLN A 84 -3.09 -9.59 7.43
CA GLN A 84 -2.42 -8.66 6.52
C GLN A 84 -1.07 -9.21 6.06
N TYR A 85 -0.28 -9.70 6.99
CA TYR A 85 1.04 -10.28 6.70
C TYR A 85 0.95 -11.41 5.66
N GLU A 86 0.04 -12.36 5.87
CA GLU A 86 -0.17 -13.49 4.95
C GLU A 86 -0.63 -13.01 3.56
N THR A 87 -1.55 -12.05 3.52
CA THR A 87 -2.07 -11.49 2.27
C THR A 87 -0.99 -10.76 1.49
N PHE A 88 -0.23 -9.90 2.14
CA PHE A 88 0.84 -9.14 1.49
C PHE A 88 2.01 -10.03 1.05
N LYS A 89 2.32 -11.06 1.83
CA LYS A 89 3.30 -12.08 1.44
C LYS A 89 2.86 -12.80 0.16
N MET A 90 1.58 -13.17 0.06
CA MET A 90 1.02 -13.76 -1.16
C MET A 90 1.17 -12.83 -2.36
N VAL A 91 0.85 -11.54 -2.20
CA VAL A 91 1.01 -10.54 -3.27
C VAL A 91 2.47 -10.41 -3.69
N ASP A 92 3.40 -10.31 -2.73
CA ASP A 92 4.84 -10.23 -3.00
C ASP A 92 5.33 -11.45 -3.78
N GLU A 93 4.90 -12.66 -3.40
CA GLU A 93 5.24 -13.89 -4.11
C GLU A 93 4.74 -13.90 -5.56
N GLN A 94 3.57 -13.35 -5.84
CA GLN A 94 3.04 -13.27 -7.20
C GLN A 94 3.78 -12.24 -8.05
N MET A 95 4.27 -11.17 -7.45
CA MET A 95 4.93 -10.08 -8.17
C MET A 95 6.44 -10.27 -8.36
N LYS A 96 7.06 -11.19 -7.65
CA LYS A 96 8.54 -11.34 -7.59
C LYS A 96 9.23 -11.54 -8.93
N SER A 97 8.55 -12.12 -9.91
CA SER A 97 9.10 -12.36 -11.25
C SER A 97 8.99 -11.15 -12.18
N HIS A 98 8.25 -10.12 -11.81
CA HIS A 98 8.12 -8.94 -12.65
C HIS A 98 9.43 -8.13 -12.63
N PRO A 99 10.01 -7.78 -13.82
CA PRO A 99 11.33 -7.16 -13.90
C PRO A 99 11.42 -5.78 -13.22
N ASP A 100 10.33 -5.03 -13.20
CA ASP A 100 10.28 -3.68 -12.63
C ASP A 100 9.83 -3.66 -11.16
N TYR A 101 9.53 -4.82 -10.60
CA TYR A 101 9.09 -4.94 -9.21
C TYR A 101 10.27 -4.84 -8.24
N MET A 102 10.19 -3.90 -7.32
CA MET A 102 11.24 -3.58 -6.35
C MET A 102 10.94 -4.06 -4.92
N GLY A 103 9.96 -4.96 -4.77
CA GLY A 103 9.64 -5.61 -3.51
C GLY A 103 8.47 -5.00 -2.75
N PHE A 104 8.04 -5.70 -1.73
CA PHE A 104 7.08 -5.24 -0.73
C PHE A 104 7.86 -4.77 0.51
N HIS A 105 7.56 -3.58 1.00
CA HIS A 105 8.30 -2.96 2.10
C HIS A 105 7.39 -2.48 3.22
N LEU A 106 7.90 -2.57 4.44
CA LEU A 106 7.27 -2.02 5.62
C LEU A 106 7.99 -0.73 6.02
N LEU A 107 7.26 0.38 6.00
CA LEU A 107 7.70 1.68 6.49
C LEU A 107 7.06 1.95 7.84
N GLN A 108 7.87 2.13 8.87
CA GLN A 108 7.36 2.42 10.21
C GLN A 108 7.92 3.76 10.71
N PHE A 109 7.07 4.52 11.35
CA PHE A 109 7.44 5.74 12.05
C PHE A 109 7.33 5.54 13.56
N GLU A 110 8.28 6.10 14.27
CA GLU A 110 8.23 6.16 15.74
C GLU A 110 6.97 6.90 16.21
N ASN A 111 6.64 8.00 15.53
CA ASN A 111 5.44 8.77 15.76
C ASN A 111 4.53 8.73 14.52
N THR A 112 4.42 9.80 13.75
CA THR A 112 3.44 9.92 12.67
C THR A 112 4.03 10.19 11.30
N SER A 113 5.26 10.68 11.21
CA SER A 113 5.88 11.09 9.95
C SER A 113 7.41 10.97 9.99
N PRO A 114 8.09 11.13 8.84
CA PRO A 114 9.56 11.18 8.79
C PRO A 114 10.18 12.32 9.59
N GLU A 115 9.41 13.36 9.91
CA GLU A 115 9.91 14.60 10.52
C GLU A 115 9.75 14.64 12.04
N ASP A 116 8.95 13.75 12.63
CA ASP A 116 8.58 13.81 14.05
C ASP A 116 9.16 12.69 14.92
N GLY A 117 10.10 11.91 14.40
CA GLY A 117 10.73 10.82 15.12
C GLY A 117 11.57 9.92 14.22
N LYS A 118 11.94 8.75 14.72
CA LYS A 118 12.75 7.78 14.00
C LYS A 118 11.96 7.12 12.87
N ILE A 119 12.68 6.74 11.81
CA ILE A 119 12.16 6.07 10.62
C ILE A 119 12.74 4.66 10.56
N TYR A 120 11.89 3.68 10.25
CA TYR A 120 12.31 2.29 10.09
C TYR A 120 11.84 1.76 8.73
N TRP A 121 12.74 1.17 8.00
CA TRP A 121 12.48 0.50 6.74
C TRP A 121 12.78 -0.99 6.88
N ASN A 122 11.75 -1.82 6.72
CA ASN A 122 11.84 -3.26 6.96
C ASN A 122 12.45 -3.57 8.34
N LYS A 123 11.99 -2.85 9.37
CA LYS A 123 12.41 -2.93 10.78
C LYS A 123 13.84 -2.46 11.07
N LYS A 124 14.52 -1.87 10.11
CA LYS A 124 15.84 -1.27 10.31
C LYS A 124 15.74 0.24 10.38
N HIS A 125 16.36 0.84 11.40
CA HIS A 125 16.44 2.29 11.51
C HIS A 125 17.19 2.88 10.32
N ILE A 126 16.62 3.90 9.69
CA ILE A 126 17.21 4.63 8.58
C ILE A 126 17.15 6.13 8.81
N SER A 127 18.02 6.87 8.13
CA SER A 127 17.96 8.33 8.09
C SER A 127 16.90 8.83 7.11
N LEU A 128 16.52 10.10 7.23
CA LEU A 128 15.64 10.75 6.24
C LEU A 128 16.26 10.75 4.84
N ASP A 129 17.57 11.01 4.73
CA ASP A 129 18.28 10.96 3.45
C ASP A 129 18.21 9.56 2.83
N ARG A 130 18.35 8.51 3.64
CA ARG A 130 18.21 7.14 3.17
C ARG A 130 16.79 6.84 2.71
N LEU A 131 15.76 7.33 3.40
CA LEU A 131 14.37 7.20 2.94
C LEU A 131 14.18 7.83 1.56
N ASN A 132 14.70 9.06 1.36
CA ASN A 132 14.63 9.73 0.07
C ASN A 132 15.31 8.94 -1.06
N GLN A 133 16.46 8.33 -0.80
CA GLN A 133 17.13 7.45 -1.75
C GLN A 133 16.27 6.22 -2.09
N ILE A 134 15.67 5.59 -1.10
CA ILE A 134 14.78 4.44 -1.31
C ILE A 134 13.57 4.84 -2.16
N LEU A 135 12.95 5.96 -1.85
CA LEU A 135 11.78 6.45 -2.59
C LEU A 135 12.12 6.90 -4.02
N THR A 136 13.38 7.14 -4.33
CA THR A 136 13.88 7.35 -5.69
C THR A 136 14.49 6.09 -6.32
N PHE A 137 14.28 4.93 -5.70
CA PHE A 137 14.77 3.62 -6.15
C PHE A 137 16.30 3.50 -6.20
N GLU A 138 17.03 4.29 -5.41
CA GLU A 138 18.48 4.19 -5.31
C GLU A 138 18.89 3.08 -4.33
N ASN A 139 19.66 2.10 -4.82
CA ASN A 139 20.19 1.00 -4.00
C ASN A 139 19.15 0.30 -3.12
N ILE A 140 17.98 0.07 -3.67
CA ILE A 140 16.91 -0.61 -2.97
C ILE A 140 17.15 -2.13 -2.93
N ASN A 141 16.89 -2.75 -1.78
CA ASN A 141 16.88 -4.19 -1.66
C ASN A 141 15.56 -4.74 -2.24
N ARG A 142 15.61 -5.32 -3.43
CA ARG A 142 14.45 -5.88 -4.12
C ARG A 142 13.80 -7.07 -3.40
N LEU A 143 14.47 -7.69 -2.45
CA LEU A 143 13.90 -8.78 -1.67
C LEU A 143 12.77 -8.30 -0.76
N GLY A 144 12.80 -7.02 -0.36
CA GLY A 144 11.79 -6.43 0.48
C GLY A 144 11.68 -7.03 1.87
N TYR A 145 10.54 -6.76 2.52
CA TYR A 145 10.29 -7.14 3.91
C TYR A 145 10.21 -8.65 4.12
N PHE A 146 9.46 -9.35 3.26
CA PHE A 146 9.17 -10.78 3.47
C PHE A 146 10.35 -11.71 3.23
N ARG A 147 11.27 -11.32 2.36
CA ARG A 147 12.41 -12.16 1.97
C ARG A 147 13.69 -11.83 2.73
N ALA A 148 13.80 -10.60 3.22
CA ALA A 148 14.93 -10.20 4.08
C ALA A 148 14.87 -10.85 5.47
N LEU A 149 13.69 -11.27 5.92
CA LEU A 149 13.45 -12.00 7.17
C LEU A 149 13.51 -13.51 6.91
N LYS A 150 14.62 -14.02 6.38
CA LYS A 150 14.85 -15.47 6.39
C LYS A 150 14.87 -15.92 7.86
N PRO A 151 14.05 -16.90 8.25
CA PRO A 151 14.18 -17.49 9.57
C PRO A 151 15.61 -18.04 9.72
N LYS A 152 16.28 -17.69 10.81
CA LYS A 152 17.63 -18.19 11.14
C LYS A 152 17.62 -19.65 11.59
N PHE A 153 16.73 -20.47 11.05
CA PHE A 153 16.67 -21.89 11.34
C PHE A 153 16.71 -22.68 10.04
N VAL A 154 17.91 -22.99 9.61
CA VAL A 154 18.18 -24.15 8.79
C VAL A 154 18.74 -25.20 9.75
N TRP A 155 17.99 -26.25 9.96
CA TRP A 155 18.51 -27.50 10.54
C TRP A 155 19.31 -28.25 9.48
#